data_1e90a998330acd7357b0c3b92cd5e9a8
#
_entry.id   1e90a998330acd7357b0c3b92cd5e9a8
#
_cell.length_a   1.000
_cell.length_b   1.000
_cell.length_c   1.000
_cell.angle_alpha   90.00
_cell.angle_beta   90.00
_cell.angle_gamma   90.00
#
_symmetry.space_group_name_H-M   'P 1'
#
loop_
_entity.id
_entity.type
_entity.pdbx_description
1 polymer ?
#
loop_
_entity_poly.entity_id
_entity_poly.type
_entity_poly.pdbx_seq_one_letter_code
_entity_poly.pdbx_strand_id
1 'polypeptide(L)'
;MKQKIIAASLLGALMLTGCSTAETTLESSSDTTQAILVPSDSVVTTESSESETEATTEATTEITDPDMSDVPVEQLGALLIVGDTAYEYYNFVLKTADKYITTVNRAGEVLKGKADVYAMIIPTSMDITLPASVRDTITNVSDQKKAIDYMYSSINGVKKIELFDVLKSHRNEYIYYRNDHHWTSLGAWYAYQQFAALRGNGSASLENDFTKVEYDGFRGTFYNDSQKNPALNNPDTVVAYKPNCTNHIDIIQANGEPLDWSIITNVSDWRADSKYNTFIGGDNPWSVIKNPNKNDGSACLIIKDSFGNAFTPFLVPDYQYVYVLDFRYYKKISSDKLSAVVAKNNIKDVIICTNISATRNSGLIDALSEFCQ
;
A
#
# COMPACT_ATOMS: atom_id res chain seq x y z
N MET A 1 42.52 -2.54 -13.93
CA MET A 1 42.16 -3.70 -13.11
C MET A 1 40.63 -3.80 -13.19
N LYS A 2 40.12 -4.86 -13.83
CA LYS A 2 38.67 -5.06 -14.04
C LYS A 2 38.14 -5.75 -12.79
N GLN A 3 37.36 -5.05 -11.96
CA GLN A 3 36.60 -5.68 -10.89
C GLN A 3 35.41 -6.42 -11.48
N LYS A 4 35.39 -7.73 -11.28
CA LYS A 4 34.21 -8.57 -11.59
C LYS A 4 33.20 -8.36 -10.48
N ILE A 5 32.06 -7.75 -10.81
CA ILE A 5 30.89 -7.69 -9.93
C ILE A 5 30.21 -9.06 -9.99
N ILE A 6 30.28 -9.78 -8.88
CA ILE A 6 29.50 -11.02 -8.68
C ILE A 6 28.13 -10.58 -8.18
N ALA A 7 27.13 -10.65 -9.06
CA ALA A 7 25.72 -10.50 -8.67
C ALA A 7 25.29 -11.74 -7.91
N ALA A 8 25.18 -11.65 -6.60
CA ALA A 8 24.58 -12.69 -5.78
C ALA A 8 23.04 -12.57 -5.90
N SER A 9 22.47 -13.44 -6.71
CA SER A 9 21.02 -13.63 -6.78
C SER A 9 20.54 -14.32 -5.50
N LEU A 10 19.92 -13.57 -4.57
CA LEU A 10 19.15 -14.15 -3.48
C LEU A 10 17.74 -14.47 -4.00
N LEU A 11 17.54 -15.74 -4.38
CA LEU A 11 16.22 -16.33 -4.53
C LEU A 11 15.59 -16.47 -3.14
N GLY A 12 14.66 -15.60 -2.80
CA GLY A 12 13.72 -15.83 -1.70
C GLY A 12 12.63 -16.80 -2.15
N ALA A 13 12.91 -18.09 -2.16
CA ALA A 13 11.87 -19.10 -2.35
C ALA A 13 11.01 -19.19 -1.09
N LEU A 14 9.79 -18.71 -1.12
CA LEU A 14 8.77 -19.08 -0.16
C LEU A 14 8.37 -20.52 -0.44
N MET A 15 8.91 -21.45 0.34
CA MET A 15 8.41 -22.82 0.40
C MET A 15 7.06 -22.82 1.12
N LEU A 16 5.99 -22.95 0.36
CA LEU A 16 4.69 -23.40 0.86
C LEU A 16 4.80 -24.92 1.09
N THR A 17 5.11 -25.31 2.32
CA THR A 17 5.03 -26.72 2.72
C THR A 17 3.60 -27.08 3.04
N GLY A 18 3.17 -28.05 2.35
CA GLY A 18 2.17 -29.05 2.43
C GLY A 18 1.13 -29.06 3.54
N CYS A 19 -0.07 -29.13 3.04
CA CYS A 19 -1.29 -29.54 3.73
C CYS A 19 -1.12 -30.96 4.29
N SER A 20 -1.22 -31.10 5.61
CA SER A 20 -1.51 -32.37 6.28
C SER A 20 -3.01 -32.41 6.56
N THR A 21 -3.69 -33.37 5.95
CA THR A 21 -5.09 -33.70 6.18
C THR A 21 -5.27 -34.26 7.60
N ALA A 22 -6.10 -33.59 8.39
CA ALA A 22 -6.75 -34.17 9.55
C ALA A 22 -8.26 -34.02 9.37
N GLU A 23 -8.92 -35.14 9.11
CA GLU A 23 -10.36 -35.28 9.22
C GLU A 23 -10.78 -35.02 10.67
N THR A 24 -11.69 -34.07 10.86
CA THR A 24 -12.48 -33.99 12.10
C THR A 24 -13.94 -33.68 11.75
N THR A 25 -14.76 -34.57 12.22
CA THR A 25 -16.22 -34.68 12.08
C THR A 25 -16.97 -33.40 12.39
N LEU A 26 -17.99 -33.15 11.54
CA LEU A 26 -19.02 -32.13 11.66
C LEU A 26 -19.92 -32.43 12.85
N GLU A 27 -20.04 -31.49 13.76
CA GLU A 27 -21.27 -31.33 14.57
C GLU A 27 -21.94 -30.01 14.19
N SER A 28 -23.19 -30.16 13.77
CA SER A 28 -24.09 -29.07 13.39
C SER A 28 -24.63 -28.37 14.64
N SER A 29 -24.44 -27.08 14.76
CA SER A 29 -25.32 -26.24 15.56
C SER A 29 -25.81 -25.06 14.72
N SER A 30 -27.12 -25.10 14.51
CA SER A 30 -27.91 -24.02 13.92
C SER A 30 -27.96 -22.86 14.92
N ASP A 31 -27.52 -21.68 14.48
CA ASP A 31 -27.87 -20.45 15.17
C ASP A 31 -28.38 -19.40 14.19
N THR A 32 -29.55 -18.90 14.55
CA THR A 32 -30.47 -18.09 13.78
C THR A 32 -29.96 -16.64 13.73
N THR A 33 -29.72 -16.12 12.56
CA THR A 33 -29.39 -14.71 12.34
C THR A 33 -30.67 -13.88 12.41
N GLN A 34 -30.83 -13.08 13.46
CA GLN A 34 -31.84 -12.01 13.51
C GLN A 34 -31.29 -10.76 12.81
N ALA A 35 -32.01 -10.34 11.77
CA ALA A 35 -31.81 -9.05 11.11
C ALA A 35 -32.37 -7.92 12.02
N ILE A 36 -31.52 -6.94 12.35
CA ILE A 36 -31.95 -5.72 13.03
C ILE A 36 -32.26 -4.68 11.97
N LEU A 37 -33.54 -4.34 11.88
CA LEU A 37 -34.08 -3.20 11.12
C LEU A 37 -33.83 -1.91 11.92
N VAL A 38 -33.24 -0.90 11.30
CA VAL A 38 -33.11 0.45 11.85
C VAL A 38 -34.23 1.32 11.24
N PRO A 39 -35.04 2.05 12.03
CA PRO A 39 -36.11 2.89 11.52
C PRO A 39 -35.59 4.22 10.92
N SER A 40 -36.26 4.64 9.86
CA SER A 40 -36.22 5.96 9.26
C SER A 40 -37.13 6.91 10.08
N ASP A 41 -36.63 8.14 10.33
CA ASP A 41 -37.37 9.40 10.52
C ASP A 41 -36.37 10.47 11.04
N SER A 42 -36.34 11.77 10.71
CA SER A 42 -37.30 12.70 10.15
C SER A 42 -36.55 13.92 9.61
N VAL A 43 -37.12 14.57 8.61
CA VAL A 43 -36.73 15.84 8.02
C VAL A 43 -36.94 16.99 9.03
N VAL A 44 -35.94 17.85 9.23
CA VAL A 44 -36.13 19.22 9.74
C VAL A 44 -35.52 20.20 8.76
N THR A 45 -36.37 20.93 8.09
CA THR A 45 -36.06 22.12 7.28
C THR A 45 -35.77 23.30 8.20
N THR A 46 -34.65 23.98 7.97
CA THR A 46 -34.47 25.37 8.42
C THR A 46 -33.83 26.19 7.30
N GLU A 47 -34.56 27.14 6.80
CA GLU A 47 -34.12 28.18 5.87
C GLU A 47 -33.18 29.16 6.59
N SER A 48 -32.09 29.59 5.95
CA SER A 48 -31.67 31.00 6.01
C SER A 48 -30.54 31.33 5.04
N SER A 49 -30.82 32.31 4.21
CA SER A 49 -30.02 33.44 3.66
C SER A 49 -28.79 33.11 2.80
N GLU A 50 -28.99 33.55 1.56
CA GLU A 50 -28.05 33.73 0.45
C GLU A 50 -26.83 34.55 0.83
N SER A 51 -25.68 34.09 0.45
CA SER A 51 -24.50 34.86 0.09
C SER A 51 -23.94 34.27 -1.20
N GLU A 52 -24.10 34.99 -2.29
CA GLU A 52 -23.52 34.67 -3.59
C GLU A 52 -21.99 34.72 -3.49
N THR A 53 -21.34 33.60 -3.62
CA THR A 53 -19.94 33.49 -3.98
C THR A 53 -19.89 32.73 -5.29
N GLU A 54 -19.40 33.34 -6.34
CA GLU A 54 -19.20 32.73 -7.64
C GLU A 54 -18.31 31.46 -7.47
N ALA A 55 -18.94 30.31 -7.49
CA ALA A 55 -18.25 29.03 -7.58
C ALA A 55 -17.92 28.77 -9.04
N THR A 56 -16.65 28.80 -9.37
CA THR A 56 -16.11 28.26 -10.62
C THR A 56 -16.50 26.80 -10.67
N THR A 57 -17.48 26.45 -11.50
CA THR A 57 -17.92 25.07 -11.72
C THR A 57 -16.84 24.38 -12.53
N GLU A 58 -15.90 23.70 -11.89
CA GLU A 58 -15.13 22.67 -12.56
C GLU A 58 -16.12 21.59 -13.00
N ALA A 59 -16.19 21.36 -14.32
CA ALA A 59 -17.01 20.33 -14.91
C ALA A 59 -16.51 18.99 -14.37
N THR A 60 -17.27 18.42 -13.45
CA THR A 60 -17.06 17.04 -12.99
C THR A 60 -17.33 16.13 -14.19
N THR A 61 -16.29 15.70 -14.89
CA THR A 61 -16.40 14.69 -15.94
C THR A 61 -16.91 13.42 -15.26
N GLU A 62 -18.11 13.00 -15.59
CA GLU A 62 -18.69 11.77 -15.06
C GLU A 62 -17.77 10.60 -15.46
N ILE A 63 -17.16 9.95 -14.48
CA ILE A 63 -16.25 8.83 -14.70
C ILE A 63 -17.10 7.60 -15.00
N THR A 64 -17.28 7.29 -16.29
CA THR A 64 -18.00 6.10 -16.72
C THR A 64 -17.07 4.89 -16.74
N ASP A 65 -17.58 3.75 -16.25
CA ASP A 65 -16.85 2.49 -16.40
C ASP A 65 -16.87 2.03 -17.86
N PRO A 66 -15.77 1.44 -18.38
CA PRO A 66 -15.79 0.82 -19.70
C PRO A 66 -16.76 -0.36 -19.74
N ASP A 67 -17.42 -0.56 -20.86
CA ASP A 67 -18.20 -1.75 -21.09
C ASP A 67 -17.28 -2.96 -21.27
N MET A 68 -17.38 -3.92 -20.36
CA MET A 68 -16.57 -5.15 -20.32
C MET A 68 -17.41 -6.40 -20.52
N SER A 69 -18.66 -6.27 -21.02
CA SER A 69 -19.59 -7.39 -21.16
C SER A 69 -19.08 -8.53 -22.06
N ASP A 70 -18.28 -8.19 -23.07
CA ASP A 70 -17.70 -9.13 -24.03
C ASP A 70 -16.25 -9.54 -23.71
N VAL A 71 -15.69 -9.06 -22.61
CA VAL A 71 -14.31 -9.35 -22.24
C VAL A 71 -14.26 -10.72 -21.50
N PRO A 72 -13.34 -11.62 -21.92
CA PRO A 72 -13.18 -12.90 -21.26
C PRO A 72 -12.85 -12.73 -19.76
N VAL A 73 -13.55 -13.48 -18.90
CA VAL A 73 -13.34 -13.53 -17.46
C VAL A 73 -12.94 -14.95 -17.09
N GLU A 74 -11.77 -15.10 -16.46
CA GLU A 74 -11.23 -16.38 -16.02
C GLU A 74 -10.90 -16.31 -14.51
N GLN A 75 -11.40 -17.26 -13.74
CA GLN A 75 -11.00 -17.46 -12.35
C GLN A 75 -9.89 -18.49 -12.26
N LEU A 76 -8.74 -18.09 -11.73
CA LEU A 76 -7.59 -18.97 -11.54
C LEU A 76 -7.13 -18.91 -10.07
N GLY A 77 -7.62 -19.84 -9.25
CA GLY A 77 -7.30 -19.86 -7.82
C GLY A 77 -7.75 -18.56 -7.12
N ALA A 78 -6.80 -17.83 -6.55
CA ALA A 78 -7.04 -16.56 -5.88
C ALA A 78 -7.03 -15.34 -6.82
N LEU A 79 -6.90 -15.56 -8.13
CA LEU A 79 -6.89 -14.50 -9.15
C LEU A 79 -8.15 -14.54 -10.00
N LEU A 80 -8.60 -13.35 -10.38
CA LEU A 80 -9.55 -13.10 -11.45
C LEU A 80 -8.80 -12.45 -12.60
N ILE A 81 -8.86 -13.02 -13.78
CA ILE A 81 -8.29 -12.45 -15.00
C ILE A 81 -9.42 -11.92 -15.86
N VAL A 82 -9.38 -10.64 -16.22
CA VAL A 82 -10.35 -9.96 -17.08
C VAL A 82 -9.58 -9.30 -18.21
N GLY A 83 -9.72 -9.84 -19.42
CA GLY A 83 -8.91 -9.44 -20.54
C GLY A 83 -7.42 -9.68 -20.29
N ASP A 84 -6.60 -8.62 -20.28
CA ASP A 84 -5.16 -8.66 -20.05
C ASP A 84 -4.76 -8.22 -18.62
N THR A 85 -5.72 -8.14 -17.70
CA THR A 85 -5.51 -7.63 -16.34
C THR A 85 -5.95 -8.67 -15.31
N ALA A 86 -5.14 -8.88 -14.28
CA ALA A 86 -5.48 -9.73 -13.14
C ALA A 86 -5.80 -8.93 -11.88
N TYR A 87 -6.66 -9.51 -11.07
CA TYR A 87 -7.16 -8.94 -9.82
C TYR A 87 -7.08 -9.97 -8.71
N GLU A 88 -6.69 -9.53 -7.50
CA GLU A 88 -6.59 -10.38 -6.32
C GLU A 88 -7.92 -10.38 -5.55
N TYR A 89 -8.45 -11.57 -5.22
CA TYR A 89 -9.61 -11.69 -4.34
C TYR A 89 -9.29 -11.24 -2.92
N TYR A 90 -10.18 -10.45 -2.35
CA TYR A 90 -10.09 -10.03 -0.95
C TYR A 90 -11.25 -10.61 -0.13
N ASN A 91 -10.93 -11.26 0.98
CA ASN A 91 -11.90 -11.74 1.96
C ASN A 91 -11.57 -11.16 3.32
N PHE A 92 -12.53 -10.44 3.89
CA PHE A 92 -12.41 -9.82 5.20
C PHE A 92 -12.33 -10.86 6.31
N VAL A 93 -11.36 -10.71 7.22
CA VAL A 93 -11.17 -11.58 8.39
C VAL A 93 -11.28 -10.74 9.64
N LEU A 94 -12.45 -10.71 10.26
CA LEU A 94 -12.79 -9.86 11.41
C LEU A 94 -11.73 -9.93 12.51
N LYS A 95 -11.37 -11.13 12.97
CA LYS A 95 -10.38 -11.32 14.05
C LYS A 95 -9.03 -10.66 13.74
N THR A 96 -8.58 -10.73 12.50
CA THR A 96 -7.29 -10.14 12.10
C THR A 96 -7.41 -8.62 11.93
N ALA A 97 -8.55 -8.14 11.40
CA ALA A 97 -8.85 -6.71 11.32
C ALA A 97 -8.92 -6.07 12.72
N ASP A 98 -9.58 -6.71 13.69
CA ASP A 98 -9.63 -6.23 15.10
C ASP A 98 -8.22 -6.17 15.73
N LYS A 99 -7.36 -7.13 15.40
CA LYS A 99 -5.97 -7.11 15.83
C LYS A 99 -5.19 -5.97 15.18
N TYR A 100 -5.41 -5.71 13.90
CA TYR A 100 -4.83 -4.55 13.21
C TYR A 100 -5.27 -3.24 13.87
N ILE A 101 -6.57 -3.06 14.13
CA ILE A 101 -7.13 -1.90 14.84
C ILE A 101 -6.42 -1.72 16.21
N THR A 102 -6.35 -2.79 16.99
CA THR A 102 -5.68 -2.76 18.30
C THR A 102 -4.21 -2.36 18.19
N THR A 103 -3.52 -2.86 17.15
CA THR A 103 -2.11 -2.56 16.89
C THR A 103 -1.90 -1.09 16.55
N VAL A 104 -2.73 -0.54 15.65
CA VAL A 104 -2.65 0.86 15.23
C VAL A 104 -3.01 1.80 16.39
N ASN A 105 -4.05 1.47 17.17
CA ASN A 105 -4.40 2.22 18.38
C ASN A 105 -3.24 2.21 19.39
N ARG A 106 -2.58 1.08 19.56
CA ARG A 106 -1.40 0.98 20.43
C ARG A 106 -0.26 1.87 19.97
N ALA A 107 0.01 1.93 18.66
CA ALA A 107 1.01 2.85 18.11
C ALA A 107 0.68 4.32 18.44
N GLY A 108 -0.59 4.72 18.27
CA GLY A 108 -1.06 6.06 18.69
C GLY A 108 -0.86 6.35 20.17
N GLU A 109 -1.15 5.37 21.04
CA GLU A 109 -0.98 5.52 22.49
C GLU A 109 0.49 5.68 22.90
N VAL A 110 1.39 4.82 22.41
CA VAL A 110 2.81 4.85 22.82
C VAL A 110 3.55 6.08 22.31
N LEU A 111 3.05 6.69 21.22
CA LEU A 111 3.61 7.88 20.61
C LEU A 111 2.86 9.17 20.97
N LYS A 112 1.81 9.11 21.78
CA LYS A 112 1.03 10.28 22.20
C LYS A 112 1.93 11.37 22.77
N GLY A 113 1.86 12.58 22.16
CA GLY A 113 2.67 13.74 22.56
C GLY A 113 4.15 13.67 22.12
N LYS A 114 4.57 12.64 21.39
CA LYS A 114 5.94 12.47 20.88
C LYS A 114 6.02 12.59 19.37
N ALA A 115 5.11 11.94 18.66
CA ALA A 115 5.00 11.97 17.21
C ALA A 115 3.54 11.81 16.77
N ASP A 116 3.19 12.34 15.61
CA ASP A 116 1.93 12.10 14.94
C ASP A 116 1.97 10.73 14.25
N VAL A 117 0.89 9.96 14.40
CA VAL A 117 0.75 8.65 13.75
C VAL A 117 -0.33 8.74 12.68
N TYR A 118 -0.01 8.20 11.52
CA TYR A 118 -0.89 8.14 10.35
C TYR A 118 -1.12 6.67 9.97
N ALA A 119 -2.36 6.29 9.75
CA ALA A 119 -2.74 4.97 9.25
C ALA A 119 -3.16 5.07 7.78
N MET A 120 -2.54 4.26 6.94
CA MET A 120 -2.81 4.16 5.51
C MET A 120 -3.15 2.71 5.18
N ILE A 121 -4.42 2.45 4.85
CA ILE A 121 -4.86 1.15 4.35
C ILE A 121 -5.08 1.28 2.85
N ILE A 122 -4.27 0.57 2.06
CA ILE A 122 -4.28 0.65 0.60
C ILE A 122 -5.20 -0.43 0.05
N PRO A 123 -6.28 -0.09 -0.68
CA PRO A 123 -7.12 -1.08 -1.34
C PRO A 123 -6.36 -1.79 -2.46
N THR A 124 -6.83 -2.98 -2.88
CA THR A 124 -6.34 -3.64 -4.09
C THR A 124 -7.08 -3.15 -5.34
N SER A 125 -6.53 -3.44 -6.52
CA SER A 125 -7.13 -3.09 -7.81
C SER A 125 -8.56 -3.64 -7.99
N MET A 126 -8.92 -4.73 -7.33
CA MET A 126 -10.23 -5.41 -7.44
C MET A 126 -11.42 -4.46 -7.23
N ASP A 127 -11.40 -3.61 -6.19
CA ASP A 127 -12.51 -2.70 -5.91
C ASP A 127 -12.26 -1.28 -6.46
N ILE A 128 -11.06 -1.01 -6.97
CA ILE A 128 -10.70 0.30 -7.51
C ILE A 128 -10.88 0.35 -9.03
N THR A 129 -10.19 -0.50 -9.78
CA THR A 129 -10.10 -0.42 -11.23
C THR A 129 -10.95 -1.45 -11.97
N LEU A 130 -11.39 -2.54 -11.31
CA LEU A 130 -12.31 -3.49 -11.95
C LEU A 130 -13.66 -2.81 -12.20
N PRO A 131 -14.16 -2.78 -13.45
CA PRO A 131 -15.45 -2.19 -13.77
C PRO A 131 -16.61 -2.83 -12.99
N ALA A 132 -17.58 -2.01 -12.58
CA ALA A 132 -18.73 -2.46 -11.80
C ALA A 132 -19.51 -3.57 -12.49
N SER A 133 -19.65 -3.51 -13.83
CA SER A 133 -20.34 -4.54 -14.64
C SER A 133 -19.76 -5.95 -14.43
N VAL A 134 -18.45 -6.07 -14.17
CA VAL A 134 -17.80 -7.34 -13.83
C VAL A 134 -17.79 -7.55 -12.33
N ARG A 135 -17.41 -6.52 -11.54
CA ARG A 135 -17.27 -6.61 -10.09
C ARG A 135 -18.55 -7.11 -9.39
N ASP A 136 -19.71 -6.64 -9.84
CA ASP A 136 -21.01 -6.97 -9.27
C ASP A 136 -21.46 -8.41 -9.57
N THR A 137 -20.85 -9.07 -10.54
CA THR A 137 -21.10 -10.50 -10.83
C THR A 137 -20.31 -11.44 -9.93
N ILE A 138 -19.28 -10.92 -9.23
CA ILE A 138 -18.37 -11.75 -8.43
C ILE A 138 -18.96 -11.93 -7.04
N THR A 139 -19.25 -13.18 -6.71
CA THR A 139 -19.66 -13.59 -5.38
C THR A 139 -18.45 -14.04 -4.56
N ASN A 140 -18.59 -14.21 -3.26
CA ASN A 140 -17.53 -14.69 -2.34
C ASN A 140 -16.30 -13.80 -2.23
N VAL A 141 -16.49 -12.49 -2.40
CA VAL A 141 -15.45 -11.48 -2.19
C VAL A 141 -16.02 -10.37 -1.30
N SER A 142 -15.22 -9.90 -0.35
CA SER A 142 -15.64 -8.84 0.55
C SER A 142 -15.49 -7.47 -0.11
N ASP A 143 -16.38 -6.55 0.27
CA ASP A 143 -16.32 -5.14 -0.09
C ASP A 143 -15.19 -4.46 0.69
N GLN A 144 -14.17 -3.98 0.00
CA GLN A 144 -13.00 -3.38 0.63
C GLN A 144 -13.31 -2.02 1.25
N LYS A 145 -14.24 -1.24 0.67
CA LYS A 145 -14.67 0.04 1.26
C LYS A 145 -15.27 -0.18 2.64
N LYS A 146 -16.20 -1.13 2.75
CA LYS A 146 -16.81 -1.48 4.05
C LYS A 146 -15.78 -2.01 5.05
N ALA A 147 -14.81 -2.80 4.59
CA ALA A 147 -13.74 -3.30 5.44
C ALA A 147 -12.83 -2.18 5.96
N ILE A 148 -12.47 -1.22 5.10
CA ILE A 148 -11.68 -0.04 5.49
C ILE A 148 -12.47 0.84 6.45
N ASP A 149 -13.73 1.14 6.16
CA ASP A 149 -14.61 1.93 7.01
C ASP A 149 -14.78 1.31 8.40
N TYR A 150 -14.95 -0.02 8.47
CA TYR A 150 -14.97 -0.76 9.73
C TYR A 150 -13.68 -0.54 10.54
N MET A 151 -12.52 -0.71 9.91
CA MET A 151 -11.26 -0.53 10.60
C MET A 151 -11.04 0.92 11.02
N TYR A 152 -11.29 1.87 10.13
CA TYR A 152 -11.10 3.29 10.43
C TYR A 152 -12.07 3.83 11.47
N SER A 153 -13.32 3.34 11.51
CA SER A 153 -14.29 3.75 12.55
C SER A 153 -13.82 3.42 13.96
N SER A 154 -12.99 2.38 14.11
CA SER A 154 -12.50 1.86 15.39
C SER A 154 -11.04 2.26 15.71
N ILE A 155 -10.35 2.93 14.79
CA ILE A 155 -9.03 3.51 15.02
C ILE A 155 -9.17 4.89 15.67
N ASN A 156 -8.50 5.11 16.82
CA ASN A 156 -8.57 6.32 17.62
C ASN A 156 -7.18 6.89 17.91
N GLY A 157 -7.06 8.22 17.99
CA GLY A 157 -5.79 8.90 18.30
C GLY A 157 -4.74 8.80 17.20
N VAL A 158 -5.13 8.37 15.99
CA VAL A 158 -4.30 8.22 14.80
C VAL A 158 -5.00 8.93 13.64
N LYS A 159 -4.26 9.66 12.84
CA LYS A 159 -4.76 10.32 11.63
C LYS A 159 -4.96 9.29 10.52
N LYS A 160 -6.09 9.31 9.84
CA LYS A 160 -6.47 8.33 8.80
C LYS A 160 -6.23 8.92 7.44
N ILE A 161 -5.44 8.25 6.60
CA ILE A 161 -5.22 8.65 5.21
C ILE A 161 -6.28 7.93 4.37
N GLU A 162 -7.34 8.64 4.01
CA GLU A 162 -8.48 8.11 3.26
C GLU A 162 -8.12 7.97 1.78
N LEU A 163 -7.97 6.73 1.30
CA LEU A 163 -7.50 6.48 -0.07
C LEU A 163 -8.56 5.90 -1.01
N PHE A 164 -9.56 5.21 -0.48
CA PHE A 164 -10.46 4.43 -1.33
C PHE A 164 -11.15 5.29 -2.40
N ASP A 165 -11.81 6.36 -1.97
CA ASP A 165 -12.58 7.24 -2.86
C ASP A 165 -11.65 8.05 -3.77
N VAL A 166 -10.47 8.46 -3.27
CA VAL A 166 -9.46 9.14 -4.08
C VAL A 166 -8.97 8.24 -5.21
N LEU A 167 -8.52 7.03 -4.91
CA LEU A 167 -8.06 6.10 -5.95
C LEU A 167 -9.21 5.71 -6.90
N LYS A 168 -10.43 5.56 -6.37
CA LYS A 168 -11.62 5.27 -7.19
C LYS A 168 -11.93 6.40 -8.17
N SER A 169 -11.72 7.66 -7.80
CA SER A 169 -11.88 8.81 -8.71
C SER A 169 -10.83 8.86 -9.83
N HIS A 170 -9.71 8.18 -9.67
CA HIS A 170 -8.64 8.06 -10.66
C HIS A 170 -8.59 6.68 -11.35
N ARG A 171 -9.67 5.88 -11.24
CA ARG A 171 -9.68 4.49 -11.70
C ARG A 171 -9.45 4.30 -13.21
N ASN A 172 -9.68 5.31 -14.02
CA ASN A 172 -9.44 5.29 -15.46
C ASN A 172 -7.99 5.63 -15.83
N GLU A 173 -7.17 5.98 -14.85
CA GLU A 173 -5.73 6.20 -15.02
C GLU A 173 -4.97 4.91 -14.68
N TYR A 174 -3.71 4.83 -15.13
CA TYR A 174 -2.88 3.65 -14.89
C TYR A 174 -2.29 3.66 -13.47
N ILE A 175 -3.14 3.46 -12.46
CA ILE A 175 -2.78 3.53 -11.03
C ILE A 175 -2.50 2.18 -10.38
N TYR A 176 -2.78 1.07 -11.08
CA TYR A 176 -2.39 -0.31 -10.71
C TYR A 176 -1.81 -1.03 -11.91
N TYR A 177 -0.85 -1.94 -11.66
CA TYR A 177 -0.32 -2.81 -12.72
C TYR A 177 -1.35 -3.87 -13.14
N ARG A 178 -1.29 -4.31 -14.40
CA ARG A 178 -2.20 -5.34 -14.91
C ARG A 178 -1.78 -6.75 -14.50
N ASN A 179 -0.47 -6.99 -14.44
CA ASN A 179 0.12 -8.30 -14.21
C ASN A 179 0.83 -8.44 -12.86
N ASP A 180 0.60 -7.47 -11.97
CA ASP A 180 1.18 -7.44 -10.61
C ASP A 180 0.16 -6.87 -9.60
N HIS A 181 0.29 -7.25 -8.32
CA HIS A 181 -0.65 -6.84 -7.29
C HIS A 181 -0.45 -5.40 -6.78
N HIS A 182 0.66 -4.77 -7.11
CA HIS A 182 0.96 -3.44 -6.62
C HIS A 182 0.25 -2.33 -7.39
N TRP A 183 0.10 -1.19 -6.75
CA TRP A 183 -0.17 0.07 -7.43
C TRP A 183 1.06 0.55 -8.21
N THR A 184 0.84 1.47 -9.16
CA THR A 184 1.93 2.17 -9.83
C THR A 184 2.42 3.35 -8.98
N SER A 185 3.50 4.01 -9.39
CA SER A 185 3.92 5.28 -8.77
C SER A 185 2.85 6.35 -8.82
N LEU A 186 1.98 6.35 -9.84
CA LEU A 186 0.90 7.31 -9.95
C LEU A 186 -0.14 7.09 -8.85
N GLY A 187 -0.52 5.83 -8.59
CA GLY A 187 -1.39 5.51 -7.45
C GLY A 187 -0.77 5.90 -6.10
N ALA A 188 0.53 5.64 -5.94
CA ALA A 188 1.28 6.05 -4.74
C ALA A 188 1.40 7.58 -4.61
N TRP A 189 1.48 8.32 -5.73
CA TRP A 189 1.46 9.78 -5.74
C TRP A 189 0.16 10.35 -5.20
N TYR A 190 -0.99 9.83 -5.63
CA TYR A 190 -2.28 10.26 -5.08
C TYR A 190 -2.38 10.02 -3.57
N ALA A 191 -1.84 8.90 -3.10
CA ALA A 191 -1.76 8.62 -1.66
C ALA A 191 -0.84 9.63 -0.92
N TYR A 192 0.29 10.00 -1.53
CA TYR A 192 1.17 11.02 -0.98
C TYR A 192 0.48 12.38 -0.88
N GLN A 193 -0.29 12.79 -1.88
CA GLN A 193 -1.05 14.05 -1.83
C GLN A 193 -2.05 14.07 -0.66
N GLN A 194 -2.73 12.95 -0.39
CA GLN A 194 -3.63 12.83 0.77
C GLN A 194 -2.85 12.92 2.09
N PHE A 195 -1.70 12.27 2.20
CA PHE A 195 -0.83 12.38 3.36
C PHE A 195 -0.34 13.82 3.57
N ALA A 196 0.16 14.48 2.53
CA ALA A 196 0.68 15.84 2.59
C ALA A 196 -0.41 16.83 2.99
N ALA A 197 -1.62 16.72 2.44
CA ALA A 197 -2.78 17.54 2.82
C ALA A 197 -3.16 17.34 4.30
N LEU A 198 -3.18 16.11 4.79
CA LEU A 198 -3.49 15.77 6.18
C LEU A 198 -2.41 16.25 7.17
N ARG A 199 -1.15 16.24 6.75
CA ARG A 199 -0.02 16.77 7.51
C ARG A 199 -0.05 18.29 7.61
N GLY A 200 -0.52 18.97 6.57
CA GLY A 200 -0.69 20.42 6.54
C GLY A 200 0.58 21.25 6.30
N ASN A 201 1.70 20.62 5.95
CA ASN A 201 3.00 21.24 5.75
C ASN A 201 3.50 21.01 4.33
N GLY A 202 3.09 21.83 3.37
CA GLY A 202 3.58 21.77 2.00
C GLY A 202 3.43 20.39 1.33
N SER A 203 3.54 20.35 0.04
CA SER A 203 3.65 19.11 -0.70
C SER A 203 4.72 19.27 -1.78
N ALA A 204 5.46 18.22 -2.07
CA ALA A 204 6.34 18.19 -3.22
C ALA A 204 5.53 18.34 -4.52
N SER A 205 6.19 18.84 -5.55
CA SER A 205 5.65 18.98 -6.91
C SER A 205 6.20 17.84 -7.77
N LEU A 206 5.32 17.07 -8.40
CA LEU A 206 5.74 15.96 -9.26
C LEU A 206 6.66 16.40 -10.41
N GLU A 207 6.42 17.59 -10.95
CA GLU A 207 7.16 18.17 -12.06
C GLU A 207 8.49 18.78 -11.62
N ASN A 208 8.54 19.40 -10.43
CA ASN A 208 9.71 20.19 -10.01
C ASN A 208 10.66 19.39 -9.11
N ASP A 209 10.16 18.48 -8.30
CA ASP A 209 10.94 17.78 -7.28
C ASP A 209 11.38 16.39 -7.70
N PHE A 210 10.91 15.90 -8.87
CA PHE A 210 11.23 14.55 -9.34
C PHE A 210 11.62 14.53 -10.81
N THR A 211 12.43 13.54 -11.15
CA THR A 211 12.73 13.15 -12.54
C THR A 211 12.01 11.83 -12.85
N LYS A 212 11.10 11.84 -13.82
CA LYS A 212 10.42 10.65 -14.32
C LYS A 212 11.40 9.73 -15.05
N VAL A 213 11.38 8.44 -14.74
CA VAL A 213 12.11 7.38 -15.45
C VAL A 213 11.17 6.20 -15.71
N GLU A 214 11.44 5.44 -16.76
CA GLU A 214 10.58 4.35 -17.23
C GLU A 214 11.40 3.10 -17.50
N TYR A 215 10.85 1.93 -17.16
CA TYR A 215 11.48 0.62 -17.35
C TYR A 215 10.45 -0.35 -17.94
N ASP A 216 10.57 -0.62 -19.22
CA ASP A 216 9.67 -1.52 -19.94
C ASP A 216 9.89 -2.99 -19.61
N GLY A 217 8.88 -3.79 -19.93
CA GLY A 217 8.99 -5.25 -19.88
C GLY A 217 8.76 -5.87 -18.51
N PHE A 218 8.03 -5.18 -17.62
CA PHE A 218 7.66 -5.73 -16.31
C PHE A 218 6.56 -6.78 -16.44
N ARG A 219 6.79 -7.94 -15.82
CA ARG A 219 5.80 -9.01 -15.60
C ARG A 219 5.89 -9.46 -14.16
N GLY A 220 4.91 -9.04 -13.37
CA GLY A 220 4.94 -9.19 -11.92
C GLY A 220 4.40 -10.50 -11.38
N THR A 221 3.91 -10.44 -10.16
CA THR A 221 3.50 -11.61 -9.38
C THR A 221 2.28 -12.30 -9.98
N PHE A 222 1.29 -11.57 -10.46
CA PHE A 222 0.10 -12.18 -11.07
C PHE A 222 0.43 -13.00 -12.32
N TYR A 223 1.37 -12.51 -13.15
CA TYR A 223 1.85 -13.29 -14.28
C TYR A 223 2.53 -14.59 -13.86
N ASN A 224 3.35 -14.55 -12.81
CA ASN A 224 4.01 -15.75 -12.29
C ASN A 224 3.02 -16.69 -11.60
N ASP A 225 2.13 -16.18 -10.75
CA ASP A 225 1.16 -16.96 -9.97
C ASP A 225 0.09 -17.60 -10.86
N SER A 226 -0.24 -16.98 -12.00
CA SER A 226 -1.10 -17.54 -13.03
C SER A 226 -0.41 -18.60 -13.91
N GLN A 227 0.79 -19.06 -13.53
CA GLN A 227 1.59 -19.97 -14.34
C GLN A 227 1.90 -19.43 -15.75
N LYS A 228 2.09 -18.09 -15.83
CA LYS A 228 2.38 -17.37 -17.07
C LYS A 228 1.21 -17.44 -18.06
N ASN A 229 0.00 -17.24 -17.57
CA ASN A 229 -1.21 -17.20 -18.39
C ASN A 229 -1.00 -16.28 -19.61
N PRO A 230 -1.27 -16.75 -20.83
CA PRO A 230 -1.07 -15.95 -22.06
C PRO A 230 -1.82 -14.61 -22.06
N ALA A 231 -2.96 -14.51 -21.39
CA ALA A 231 -3.71 -13.26 -21.29
C ALA A 231 -2.90 -12.16 -20.58
N LEU A 232 -2.03 -12.51 -19.64
CA LEU A 232 -1.17 -11.57 -18.88
C LEU A 232 0.22 -11.40 -19.50
N ASN A 233 0.46 -11.90 -20.71
CA ASN A 233 1.79 -11.84 -21.33
C ASN A 233 2.15 -10.43 -21.88
N ASN A 234 1.19 -9.50 -21.96
CA ASN A 234 1.45 -8.12 -22.30
C ASN A 234 2.19 -7.43 -21.14
N PRO A 235 3.47 -7.04 -21.31
CA PRO A 235 4.25 -6.50 -20.20
C PRO A 235 3.80 -5.09 -19.84
N ASP A 236 4.01 -4.75 -18.58
CA ASP A 236 3.82 -3.40 -18.06
C ASP A 236 5.13 -2.58 -18.15
N THR A 237 5.00 -1.26 -18.07
CA THR A 237 6.12 -0.33 -17.88
C THR A 237 6.11 0.15 -16.42
N VAL A 238 7.24 -0.02 -15.73
CA VAL A 238 7.42 0.57 -14.40
C VAL A 238 7.85 2.02 -14.58
N VAL A 239 6.92 2.94 -14.27
CA VAL A 239 7.24 4.36 -14.16
C VAL A 239 7.69 4.65 -12.74
N ALA A 240 8.82 5.33 -12.57
CA ALA A 240 9.31 5.76 -11.27
C ALA A 240 9.66 7.25 -11.28
N TYR A 241 9.48 7.90 -10.14
CA TYR A 241 9.80 9.31 -9.92
C TYR A 241 10.98 9.40 -8.97
N LYS A 242 12.14 9.71 -9.53
CA LYS A 242 13.39 9.84 -8.78
C LYS A 242 13.45 11.23 -8.14
N PRO A 243 13.60 11.34 -6.81
CA PRO A 243 13.74 12.63 -6.14
C PRO A 243 14.98 13.40 -6.66
N ASN A 244 14.80 14.69 -6.99
CA ASN A 244 15.90 15.53 -7.51
C ASN A 244 16.91 15.93 -6.43
N CYS A 245 16.53 15.88 -5.16
CA CYS A 245 17.39 16.25 -4.04
C CYS A 245 18.44 15.18 -3.70
N THR A 246 18.12 13.90 -3.91
CA THR A 246 19.04 12.77 -3.70
C THR A 246 18.51 11.49 -4.34
N ASN A 247 19.40 10.57 -4.70
CA ASN A 247 19.03 9.19 -5.09
C ASN A 247 19.76 8.14 -4.23
N HIS A 248 20.29 8.55 -3.07
CA HIS A 248 21.05 7.68 -2.17
C HIS A 248 20.17 7.15 -1.03
N ILE A 249 20.31 5.88 -0.70
CA ILE A 249 19.66 5.21 0.43
C ILE A 249 20.65 4.24 1.09
N ASP A 250 20.79 4.34 2.40
CA ASP A 250 21.51 3.38 3.23
C ASP A 250 20.56 2.27 3.67
N ILE A 251 20.90 1.02 3.39
CA ILE A 251 20.09 -0.15 3.67
C ILE A 251 20.82 -1.04 4.68
N ILE A 252 20.08 -1.60 5.64
CA ILE A 252 20.52 -2.76 6.42
C ILE A 252 19.76 -3.97 5.91
N GLN A 253 20.48 -4.93 5.36
CA GLN A 253 19.91 -6.15 4.78
C GLN A 253 19.43 -7.13 5.88
N ALA A 254 18.66 -8.16 5.49
CA ALA A 254 18.13 -9.14 6.42
C ALA A 254 19.19 -10.01 7.14
N ASN A 255 20.43 -10.01 6.63
CA ASN A 255 21.59 -10.62 7.28
C ASN A 255 22.34 -9.67 8.21
N GLY A 256 21.88 -8.41 8.35
CA GLY A 256 22.48 -7.36 9.16
C GLY A 256 23.59 -6.56 8.46
N GLU A 257 23.95 -6.92 7.22
CA GLU A 257 25.02 -6.22 6.48
C GLU A 257 24.51 -4.90 5.89
N PRO A 258 25.31 -3.82 5.97
CA PRO A 258 25.00 -2.56 5.32
C PRO A 258 25.15 -2.65 3.80
N LEU A 259 24.32 -1.91 3.10
CA LEU A 259 24.34 -1.77 1.65
C LEU A 259 24.05 -0.32 1.27
N ASP A 260 24.96 0.29 0.51
CA ASP A 260 24.77 1.57 -0.17
C ASP A 260 24.01 1.32 -1.47
N TRP A 261 22.87 2.00 -1.66
CA TRP A 261 21.99 1.74 -2.79
C TRP A 261 21.33 3.00 -3.33
N SER A 262 20.46 2.84 -4.33
CA SER A 262 19.70 3.93 -4.95
C SER A 262 18.23 3.90 -4.53
N ILE A 263 17.64 5.08 -4.28
CA ILE A 263 16.19 5.23 -4.05
C ILE A 263 15.42 4.73 -5.27
N ILE A 264 15.85 5.16 -6.47
CA ILE A 264 15.38 4.64 -7.74
C ILE A 264 16.56 4.02 -8.47
N THR A 265 16.54 2.70 -8.59
CA THR A 265 17.58 1.89 -9.23
C THR A 265 17.28 1.71 -10.72
N ASN A 266 18.29 1.81 -11.57
CA ASN A 266 18.13 1.45 -12.99
C ASN A 266 17.97 -0.07 -13.11
N VAL A 267 16.79 -0.50 -13.55
CA VAL A 267 16.39 -1.92 -13.70
C VAL A 267 16.14 -2.32 -15.16
N SER A 268 16.64 -1.54 -16.12
CA SER A 268 16.42 -1.79 -17.57
C SER A 268 16.79 -3.23 -17.95
N ASP A 269 17.97 -3.68 -17.48
CA ASP A 269 18.53 -5.00 -17.78
C ASP A 269 18.16 -6.09 -16.77
N TRP A 270 17.26 -5.78 -15.84
CA TRP A 270 16.83 -6.75 -14.84
C TRP A 270 15.76 -7.70 -15.41
N ARG A 271 15.62 -8.86 -14.76
CA ARG A 271 14.53 -9.80 -15.07
C ARG A 271 13.19 -9.09 -15.00
N ALA A 272 12.27 -9.50 -15.86
CA ALA A 272 10.94 -8.91 -15.97
C ALA A 272 10.19 -8.88 -14.61
N ASP A 273 10.31 -9.94 -13.80
CA ASP A 273 9.66 -10.08 -12.50
C ASP A 273 10.31 -9.30 -11.36
N SER A 274 11.47 -8.70 -11.60
CA SER A 274 12.24 -8.01 -10.57
C SER A 274 12.23 -6.48 -10.73
N LYS A 275 11.57 -5.95 -11.75
CA LYS A 275 11.63 -4.51 -12.10
C LYS A 275 10.93 -3.62 -11.07
N TYR A 276 9.95 -4.11 -10.31
CA TYR A 276 9.36 -3.36 -9.20
C TYR A 276 10.37 -3.02 -8.09
N ASN A 277 11.46 -3.79 -7.98
CA ASN A 277 12.54 -3.48 -7.03
C ASN A 277 13.38 -2.25 -7.42
N THR A 278 13.01 -1.51 -8.50
CA THR A 278 13.53 -0.17 -8.75
C THR A 278 13.31 0.75 -7.55
N PHE A 279 12.21 0.57 -6.83
CA PHE A 279 11.85 1.38 -5.67
C PHE A 279 12.62 0.92 -4.43
N ILE A 280 13.48 1.78 -3.89
CA ILE A 280 14.23 1.62 -2.64
C ILE A 280 14.96 0.27 -2.45
N GLY A 281 15.31 -0.40 -3.57
CA GLY A 281 15.94 -1.73 -3.53
C GLY A 281 15.03 -2.85 -3.03
N GLY A 282 13.70 -2.66 -3.05
CA GLY A 282 12.71 -3.64 -2.62
C GLY A 282 12.50 -3.71 -1.11
N ASP A 283 12.26 -4.91 -0.59
CA ASP A 283 11.86 -5.13 0.80
C ASP A 283 13.07 -5.39 1.70
N ASN A 284 13.49 -4.35 2.43
CA ASN A 284 14.60 -4.41 3.37
C ASN A 284 14.14 -4.12 4.80
N PRO A 285 14.72 -4.76 5.83
CA PRO A 285 14.31 -4.56 7.23
C PRO A 285 14.35 -3.11 7.69
N TRP A 286 15.40 -2.40 7.28
CA TRP A 286 15.64 -1.01 7.66
C TRP A 286 16.39 -0.27 6.57
N SER A 287 15.96 0.96 6.28
CA SER A 287 16.71 1.85 5.40
C SER A 287 16.59 3.30 5.86
N VAL A 288 17.57 4.12 5.46
CA VAL A 288 17.61 5.55 5.78
C VAL A 288 17.91 6.33 4.51
N ILE A 289 17.08 7.34 4.25
CA ILE A 289 17.31 8.32 3.19
C ILE A 289 17.58 9.66 3.86
N LYS A 290 18.67 10.32 3.45
CA LYS A 290 18.99 11.68 3.87
C LYS A 290 18.82 12.64 2.70
N ASN A 291 17.98 13.66 2.90
CA ASN A 291 17.89 14.78 1.98
C ASN A 291 18.98 15.82 2.34
N PRO A 292 20.03 16.00 1.53
CA PRO A 292 21.12 16.91 1.83
C PRO A 292 20.71 18.39 1.72
N ASN A 293 19.57 18.70 1.07
CA ASN A 293 19.08 20.06 0.88
C ASN A 293 18.29 20.57 2.09
N LYS A 294 18.04 19.71 3.10
CA LYS A 294 17.36 20.06 4.35
C LYS A 294 18.32 19.95 5.54
N ASN A 295 18.20 20.90 6.47
CA ASN A 295 18.96 20.91 7.72
C ASN A 295 18.09 21.40 8.88
N ASP A 296 16.85 20.91 8.93
CA ASP A 296 15.80 21.33 9.88
C ASP A 296 15.52 20.26 10.96
N GLY A 297 16.19 19.11 10.90
CA GLY A 297 15.97 17.99 11.81
C GLY A 297 14.65 17.24 11.57
N SER A 298 13.92 17.58 10.50
CA SER A 298 12.65 16.91 10.18
C SER A 298 12.87 15.44 9.84
N ALA A 299 12.07 14.55 10.44
CA ALA A 299 12.21 13.10 10.26
C ALA A 299 10.86 12.40 10.27
N CYS A 300 10.65 11.49 9.33
CA CYS A 300 9.52 10.58 9.34
C CYS A 300 9.97 9.11 9.36
N LEU A 301 9.10 8.25 9.84
CA LEU A 301 9.21 6.79 9.75
C LEU A 301 8.03 6.24 8.95
N ILE A 302 8.33 5.51 7.90
CA ILE A 302 7.34 4.68 7.23
C ILE A 302 7.52 3.22 7.66
N ILE A 303 6.46 2.65 8.25
CA ILE A 303 6.34 1.24 8.61
C ILE A 303 5.49 0.60 7.51
N LYS A 304 6.08 -0.28 6.71
CA LYS A 304 5.47 -0.65 5.43
C LYS A 304 5.50 -2.14 5.12
N ASP A 305 4.60 -2.57 4.23
CA ASP A 305 4.78 -3.70 3.33
C ASP A 305 5.30 -3.23 1.95
N SER A 306 5.31 -4.10 0.94
CA SER A 306 5.89 -3.79 -0.38
C SER A 306 5.19 -2.64 -1.13
N PHE A 307 3.95 -2.31 -0.81
CA PHE A 307 3.28 -1.15 -1.41
C PHE A 307 3.95 0.17 -1.02
N GLY A 308 4.51 0.26 0.19
CA GLY A 308 5.26 1.42 0.63
C GLY A 308 6.55 1.68 -0.16
N ASN A 309 7.04 0.71 -0.96
CA ASN A 309 8.24 0.90 -1.78
C ASN A 309 8.06 2.03 -2.81
N ALA A 310 6.94 2.02 -3.55
CA ALA A 310 6.63 3.06 -4.54
C ALA A 310 6.20 4.40 -3.91
N PHE A 311 5.73 4.40 -2.66
CA PHE A 311 5.31 5.59 -1.93
C PHE A 311 6.50 6.35 -1.30
N THR A 312 7.50 5.62 -0.79
CA THR A 312 8.63 6.17 -0.03
C THR A 312 9.38 7.31 -0.77
N PRO A 313 9.66 7.23 -2.09
CA PRO A 313 10.36 8.31 -2.80
C PRO A 313 9.69 9.68 -2.68
N PHE A 314 8.36 9.73 -2.58
CA PHE A 314 7.60 10.97 -2.48
C PHE A 314 7.76 11.69 -1.14
N LEU A 315 8.20 11.01 -0.09
CA LEU A 315 8.48 11.60 1.22
C LEU A 315 9.81 12.38 1.24
N VAL A 316 10.73 12.07 0.33
CA VAL A 316 12.12 12.55 0.40
C VAL A 316 12.26 14.07 0.30
N PRO A 317 11.51 14.80 -0.55
CA PRO A 317 11.58 16.26 -0.59
C PRO A 317 11.09 16.93 0.70
N ASP A 318 10.22 16.28 1.46
CA ASP A 318 9.56 16.88 2.63
C ASP A 318 10.38 16.79 3.91
N TYR A 319 11.25 15.79 4.04
CA TYR A 319 11.97 15.50 5.28
C TYR A 319 13.49 15.53 5.10
N GLN A 320 14.22 15.93 6.14
CA GLN A 320 15.66 15.76 6.18
C GLN A 320 16.05 14.27 6.27
N TYR A 321 15.26 13.48 7.01
CA TYR A 321 15.45 12.04 7.13
C TYR A 321 14.16 11.28 6.88
N VAL A 322 14.20 10.30 5.99
CA VAL A 322 13.13 9.31 5.82
C VAL A 322 13.66 7.96 6.28
N TYR A 323 13.11 7.46 7.38
CA TYR A 323 13.39 6.13 7.90
C TYR A 323 12.35 5.16 7.34
N VAL A 324 12.82 4.03 6.80
CA VAL A 324 11.97 3.00 6.19
C VAL A 324 12.12 1.72 6.97
N LEU A 325 11.01 1.17 7.45
CA LEU A 325 10.99 -0.08 8.22
C LEU A 325 10.00 -1.05 7.58
N ASP A 326 10.48 -2.19 7.15
CA ASP A 326 9.62 -3.30 6.75
C ASP A 326 9.37 -4.20 7.95
N PHE A 327 8.17 -4.11 8.53
CA PHE A 327 7.80 -4.82 9.75
C PHE A 327 7.89 -6.35 9.63
N ARG A 328 7.85 -6.89 8.41
CA ARG A 328 7.96 -8.33 8.13
C ARG A 328 9.37 -8.87 8.40
N TYR A 329 10.37 -8.00 8.28
CA TYR A 329 11.79 -8.39 8.33
C TYR A 329 12.58 -7.73 9.46
N TYR A 330 12.07 -6.65 10.07
CA TYR A 330 12.81 -5.84 11.03
C TYR A 330 13.33 -6.64 12.24
N LYS A 331 12.56 -7.61 12.71
CA LYS A 331 12.96 -8.50 13.82
C LYS A 331 14.26 -9.29 13.53
N LYS A 332 14.63 -9.46 12.26
CA LYS A 332 15.88 -10.17 11.90
C LYS A 332 17.14 -9.39 12.29
N ILE A 333 17.03 -8.07 12.43
CA ILE A 333 18.19 -7.17 12.65
C ILE A 333 18.12 -6.39 13.97
N SER A 334 16.94 -6.24 14.57
CA SER A 334 16.75 -5.46 15.79
C SER A 334 15.55 -5.96 16.61
N SER A 335 15.63 -5.76 17.92
CA SER A 335 14.52 -5.95 18.85
C SER A 335 13.91 -4.63 19.34
N ASP A 336 14.42 -3.48 18.88
CA ASP A 336 13.89 -2.17 19.25
C ASP A 336 12.41 -2.06 18.88
N LYS A 337 11.62 -1.46 19.79
CA LYS A 337 10.20 -1.22 19.58
C LYS A 337 9.96 0.20 19.04
N LEU A 338 8.75 0.44 18.58
CA LEU A 338 8.35 1.70 17.95
C LEU A 338 8.77 2.94 18.75
N SER A 339 8.50 2.97 20.05
CA SER A 339 8.83 4.13 20.89
C SER A 339 10.34 4.39 20.99
N ALA A 340 11.17 3.33 21.03
CA ALA A 340 12.62 3.45 21.07
C ALA A 340 13.17 3.96 19.72
N VAL A 341 12.67 3.43 18.61
CA VAL A 341 13.05 3.86 17.25
C VAL A 341 12.72 5.34 17.04
N VAL A 342 11.51 5.76 17.44
CA VAL A 342 11.06 7.16 17.31
C VAL A 342 11.91 8.10 18.17
N ALA A 343 12.19 7.74 19.42
CA ALA A 343 13.00 8.57 20.32
C ALA A 343 14.46 8.69 19.83
N LYS A 344 15.07 7.57 19.43
CA LYS A 344 16.46 7.51 18.97
C LYS A 344 16.72 8.37 17.74
N ASN A 345 15.74 8.47 16.85
CA ASN A 345 15.86 9.15 15.56
C ASN A 345 15.11 10.48 15.50
N ASN A 346 14.59 10.98 16.63
CA ASN A 346 13.81 12.22 16.74
C ASN A 346 12.66 12.33 15.71
N ILE A 347 11.99 11.21 15.43
CA ILE A 347 10.92 11.11 14.43
C ILE A 347 9.68 11.86 14.91
N LYS A 348 9.04 12.62 14.04
CA LYS A 348 7.83 13.40 14.33
C LYS A 348 6.59 12.89 13.62
N ASP A 349 6.75 12.24 12.47
CA ASP A 349 5.66 11.64 11.70
C ASP A 349 5.92 10.14 11.51
N VAL A 350 4.95 9.31 11.87
CA VAL A 350 5.00 7.85 11.70
C VAL A 350 3.85 7.41 10.83
N ILE A 351 4.15 6.81 9.69
CA ILE A 351 3.17 6.35 8.70
C ILE A 351 3.12 4.82 8.74
N ILE A 352 1.99 4.24 9.16
CA ILE A 352 1.72 2.81 9.05
C ILE A 352 1.06 2.58 7.70
N CYS A 353 1.83 2.07 6.75
CA CYS A 353 1.46 1.92 5.34
C CYS A 353 1.30 0.43 5.01
N THR A 354 0.07 -0.04 4.89
CA THR A 354 -0.24 -1.45 4.67
C THR A 354 -1.27 -1.63 3.56
N ASN A 355 -1.04 -2.63 2.71
CA ASN A 355 -2.11 -3.09 1.81
C ASN A 355 -3.22 -3.78 2.60
N ILE A 356 -4.46 -3.64 2.16
CA ILE A 356 -5.62 -4.23 2.84
C ILE A 356 -5.51 -5.76 2.96
N SER A 357 -4.86 -6.44 2.02
CA SER A 357 -4.63 -7.90 2.09
C SER A 357 -3.77 -8.32 3.28
N ALA A 358 -2.91 -7.43 3.82
CA ALA A 358 -2.17 -7.70 5.05
C ALA A 358 -3.11 -7.85 6.25
N THR A 359 -4.25 -7.13 6.28
CA THR A 359 -5.20 -7.15 7.39
C THR A 359 -5.98 -8.47 7.53
N ARG A 360 -5.86 -9.38 6.56
CA ARG A 360 -6.39 -10.76 6.65
C ARG A 360 -5.34 -11.80 7.04
N ASN A 361 -4.07 -11.42 7.09
CA ASN A 361 -2.95 -12.30 7.42
C ASN A 361 -2.50 -12.10 8.87
N SER A 362 -2.86 -13.04 9.75
CA SER A 362 -2.56 -12.94 11.18
C SER A 362 -1.06 -12.86 11.47
N GLY A 363 -0.21 -13.57 10.70
CA GLY A 363 1.24 -13.54 10.89
C GLY A 363 1.86 -12.18 10.56
N LEU A 364 1.34 -11.49 9.54
CA LEU A 364 1.78 -10.12 9.21
C LEU A 364 1.35 -9.13 10.31
N ILE A 365 0.12 -9.24 10.81
CA ILE A 365 -0.36 -8.37 11.87
C ILE A 365 0.33 -8.70 13.21
N ASP A 366 0.73 -9.95 13.45
CA ASP A 366 1.56 -10.32 14.61
C ASP A 366 2.91 -9.60 14.57
N ALA A 367 3.58 -9.58 13.43
CA ALA A 367 4.87 -8.90 13.27
C ALA A 367 4.74 -7.38 13.47
N LEU A 368 3.70 -6.75 12.90
CA LEU A 368 3.41 -5.33 13.11
C LEU A 368 3.11 -5.04 14.58
N SER A 369 2.28 -5.87 15.21
CA SER A 369 1.90 -5.74 16.62
C SER A 369 3.10 -5.87 17.55
N GLU A 370 4.01 -6.80 17.26
CA GLU A 370 5.25 -6.96 18.04
C GLU A 370 6.13 -5.71 17.98
N PHE A 371 6.18 -5.02 16.85
CA PHE A 371 6.95 -3.78 16.71
C PHE A 371 6.28 -2.60 17.42
N CYS A 372 4.95 -2.49 17.35
CA CYS A 372 4.16 -1.37 17.91
C CYS A 372 3.95 -1.42 19.43
N GLN A 373 4.58 -2.36 20.14
CA GLN A 373 4.48 -2.49 21.62
C GLN A 373 5.19 -1.36 22.35
#